data_dde61bc49b0cc2b5d920078e0af52076
#
_entry.id   dde61bc49b0cc2b5d920078e0af52076
#
_cell.length_a   1.000
_cell.length_b   1.000
_cell.length_c   1.000
_cell.angle_alpha   90.00
_cell.angle_beta   90.00
_cell.angle_gamma   90.00
#
_symmetry.space_group_name_H-M   'P 1'
#
loop_
_entity.id
_entity.type
_entity.pdbx_description
1 polymer ?
#
loop_
_entity_poly.entity_id
_entity_poly.type
_entity_poly.pdbx_seq_one_letter_code
_entity_poly.pdbx_strand_id
1 'polypeptide(L)'
;MNEKESGREHTGIAAEMKVLLREPPLLIGILAVFLLFAVFIIYPFVKILLVPASADWMRAVTDKEFIEVFSHTIFSSFVATATAIVFGFIFAYGVNYTNMPCKRFFQVVALLPTMAPSVVSGLAFIMLFGRRGFITWEMLHLKVDLYGPVGLWAAQTIAFFPLAYITISGVLKNISPNLELAAQNLGAKGWYLFRTVTLRLATPGLASAFLLVGINSLADFGNPMLVGGNYHVLATEAYTQVTGAWDLPMGATLSVFLVIPTLIVFFVQRYYLEKNSYVTVTGKPVAGLIRVTAGPAATWCFFTFCMLLSLGILMIIGVVVLFAFTVSFGADYTFTLEYFKEGVINSNVMVNSWVASMSTAAISTVFGIALAFLVLRKKFPGGTVMDFLAMLPVSLPGTFIGLAMILAFNDGPLEMTGTLAIIILGMALRQLPVGYRQAVAGLKQIEGSLEQASTNLGAGSFTTFRKIVLPMLKNSLSVSFVYAFMRSMNTLSTVIFLVSPEWNLASINIMSLANQGFLPTASATAVGIMLVIYLTFGVVKLILRDKINIFDL
;
A
#
# COMPACT_ATOMS: atom_id res chain seq x y z
N MET A 1 4.94 -33.25 21.07
CA MET A 1 4.95 -33.05 22.54
C MET A 1 3.99 -31.91 22.82
N ASN A 2 2.72 -32.29 23.02
CA ASN A 2 1.51 -31.48 23.12
C ASN A 2 1.22 -31.21 24.59
N GLU A 3 1.62 -30.09 25.18
CA GLU A 3 1.13 -29.78 26.53
C GLU A 3 1.25 -28.29 26.96
N LYS A 4 1.52 -27.34 26.02
CA LYS A 4 1.52 -25.89 26.37
C LYS A 4 0.55 -25.01 25.61
N GLU A 5 -0.41 -25.57 24.89
CA GLU A 5 -1.49 -24.79 24.24
C GLU A 5 -2.86 -24.91 24.93
N SER A 6 -3.01 -25.67 26.00
CA SER A 6 -4.29 -25.84 26.70
C SER A 6 -4.59 -24.82 27.79
N GLY A 7 -3.83 -23.74 27.93
CA GLY A 7 -4.02 -22.70 28.93
C GLY A 7 -4.96 -21.55 28.53
N ARG A 8 -5.74 -21.65 27.48
CA ARG A 8 -6.90 -20.78 27.27
C ARG A 8 -8.08 -21.33 28.06
N GLU A 9 -8.10 -21.09 29.36
CA GLU A 9 -9.34 -21.19 30.11
C GLU A 9 -10.41 -20.41 29.36
N HIS A 10 -11.46 -21.09 28.94
CA HIS A 10 -12.72 -20.50 28.51
C HIS A 10 -13.32 -19.75 29.71
N THR A 11 -12.83 -18.54 29.97
CA THR A 11 -13.60 -17.60 30.76
C THR A 11 -14.85 -17.32 29.95
N GLY A 12 -15.98 -17.79 30.38
CA GLY A 12 -17.24 -17.62 29.64
C GLY A 12 -17.50 -16.12 29.38
N ILE A 13 -18.17 -15.80 28.28
CA ILE A 13 -18.52 -14.41 27.85
C ILE A 13 -19.04 -13.58 29.05
N ALA A 14 -19.74 -14.23 29.99
CA ALA A 14 -20.24 -13.61 31.22
C ALA A 14 -19.13 -13.13 32.18
N ALA A 15 -17.97 -13.83 32.24
CA ALA A 15 -16.84 -13.42 33.06
C ALA A 15 -16.10 -12.24 32.44
N GLU A 16 -15.90 -12.25 31.11
CA GLU A 16 -15.33 -11.12 30.38
C GLU A 16 -16.19 -9.85 30.50
N MET A 17 -17.50 -9.99 30.37
CA MET A 17 -18.49 -8.90 30.57
C MET A 17 -18.43 -8.32 31.99
N LYS A 18 -18.26 -9.17 32.99
CA LYS A 18 -18.15 -8.74 34.40
C LYS A 18 -16.91 -7.91 34.68
N VAL A 19 -15.81 -8.22 34.00
CA VAL A 19 -14.56 -7.43 34.08
C VAL A 19 -14.74 -6.07 33.41
N LEU A 20 -15.36 -6.02 32.23
CA LEU A 20 -15.66 -4.79 31.51
C LEU A 20 -16.54 -3.82 32.28
N LEU A 21 -17.56 -4.33 32.96
CA LEU A 21 -18.47 -3.52 33.79
C LEU A 21 -17.77 -2.88 35.01
N ARG A 22 -16.60 -3.39 35.40
CA ARG A 22 -15.78 -2.79 36.46
C ARG A 22 -14.87 -1.65 35.99
N GLU A 23 -14.67 -1.52 34.68
CA GLU A 23 -13.88 -0.43 34.06
C GLU A 23 -14.77 0.36 33.06
N PRO A 24 -15.68 1.25 33.50
CA PRO A 24 -16.58 1.98 32.62
C PRO A 24 -15.91 2.74 31.48
N PRO A 25 -14.73 3.40 31.67
CA PRO A 25 -14.05 4.07 30.57
C PRO A 25 -13.61 3.11 29.46
N LEU A 26 -13.24 1.87 29.81
CA LEU A 26 -12.86 0.85 28.83
C LEU A 26 -14.08 0.39 28.01
N LEU A 27 -15.21 0.15 28.69
CA LEU A 27 -16.47 -0.22 28.05
C LEU A 27 -16.94 0.86 27.07
N ILE A 28 -16.92 2.14 27.48
CA ILE A 28 -17.28 3.28 26.62
C ILE A 28 -16.34 3.33 25.40
N GLY A 29 -15.05 3.12 25.60
CA GLY A 29 -14.07 3.09 24.51
C GLY A 29 -14.34 1.97 23.48
N ILE A 30 -14.65 0.77 23.94
CA ILE A 30 -15.01 -0.37 23.07
C ILE A 30 -16.30 -0.07 22.29
N LEU A 31 -17.34 0.44 22.95
CA LEU A 31 -18.61 0.79 22.31
C LEU A 31 -18.43 1.91 21.28
N ALA A 32 -17.64 2.93 21.61
CA ALA A 32 -17.31 4.02 20.68
C ALA A 32 -16.60 3.50 19.41
N VAL A 33 -15.66 2.55 19.56
CA VAL A 33 -14.97 1.93 18.43
C VAL A 33 -15.93 1.12 17.56
N PHE A 34 -16.82 0.32 18.17
CA PHE A 34 -17.84 -0.42 17.42
C PHE A 34 -18.81 0.52 16.69
N LEU A 35 -19.20 1.62 17.32
CA LEU A 35 -20.04 2.64 16.68
C LEU A 35 -19.32 3.28 15.49
N LEU A 36 -18.04 3.64 15.63
CA LEU A 36 -17.25 4.18 14.52
C LEU A 36 -17.14 3.17 13.36
N PHE A 37 -16.92 1.88 13.66
CA PHE A 37 -16.92 0.85 12.61
C PHE A 37 -18.30 0.66 11.98
N ALA A 38 -19.37 0.71 12.75
CA ALA A 38 -20.74 0.62 12.23
C ALA A 38 -21.05 1.78 11.28
N VAL A 39 -20.69 3.01 11.66
CA VAL A 39 -20.99 4.23 10.87
C VAL A 39 -20.06 4.36 9.65
N PHE A 40 -18.74 4.14 9.80
CA PHE A 40 -17.79 4.47 8.75
C PHE A 40 -17.31 3.27 7.91
N ILE A 41 -17.58 2.03 8.34
CA ILE A 41 -17.24 0.83 7.55
C ILE A 41 -18.51 0.09 7.14
N ILE A 42 -19.33 -0.32 8.10
CA ILE A 42 -20.47 -1.21 7.82
C ILE A 42 -21.56 -0.45 7.05
N TYR A 43 -21.94 0.75 7.48
CA TYR A 43 -23.00 1.51 6.84
C TYR A 43 -22.68 1.88 5.37
N PRO A 44 -21.50 2.42 5.01
CA PRO A 44 -21.13 2.62 3.62
C PRO A 44 -21.10 1.33 2.80
N PHE A 45 -20.59 0.23 3.39
CA PHE A 45 -20.57 -1.07 2.74
C PHE A 45 -21.99 -1.59 2.43
N VAL A 46 -22.91 -1.45 3.36
CA VAL A 46 -24.32 -1.83 3.14
C VAL A 46 -24.98 -0.92 2.11
N LYS A 47 -24.73 0.38 2.16
CA LYS A 47 -25.31 1.35 1.21
C LYS A 47 -24.92 1.03 -0.24
N ILE A 48 -23.65 0.80 -0.52
CA ILE A 48 -23.20 0.49 -1.90
C ILE A 48 -23.79 -0.82 -2.43
N LEU A 49 -24.10 -1.78 -1.55
CA LEU A 49 -24.77 -3.04 -1.94
C LEU A 49 -26.26 -2.86 -2.23
N LEU A 50 -26.90 -1.87 -1.63
CA LEU A 50 -28.35 -1.62 -1.76
C LEU A 50 -28.71 -0.68 -2.91
N VAL A 51 -27.75 0.03 -3.49
CA VAL A 51 -27.99 0.97 -4.60
C VAL A 51 -28.34 0.27 -5.91
N PRO A 52 -27.63 -0.80 -6.32
CA PRO A 52 -27.93 -1.50 -7.56
C PRO A 52 -29.26 -2.26 -7.50
N ALA A 53 -30.04 -2.18 -8.56
CA ALA A 53 -31.22 -3.03 -8.76
C ALA A 53 -30.82 -4.42 -9.26
N SER A 54 -31.75 -5.37 -9.23
CA SER A 54 -31.52 -6.73 -9.77
C SER A 54 -31.10 -6.74 -11.25
N ALA A 55 -31.59 -5.77 -12.01
CA ALA A 55 -31.22 -5.58 -13.41
C ALA A 55 -29.75 -5.24 -13.60
N ASP A 56 -29.16 -4.40 -12.71
CA ASP A 56 -27.76 -3.98 -12.80
C ASP A 56 -26.82 -5.15 -12.50
N TRP A 57 -27.16 -5.98 -11.51
CA TRP A 57 -26.43 -7.22 -11.24
C TRP A 57 -26.45 -8.18 -12.41
N MET A 58 -27.63 -8.31 -13.08
CA MET A 58 -27.77 -9.16 -14.26
C MET A 58 -26.94 -8.62 -15.43
N ARG A 59 -27.01 -7.31 -15.72
CA ARG A 59 -26.21 -6.67 -16.77
C ARG A 59 -24.69 -6.90 -16.56
N ALA A 60 -24.21 -6.76 -15.34
CA ALA A 60 -22.79 -6.95 -15.04
C ALA A 60 -22.25 -8.36 -15.34
N VAL A 61 -23.13 -9.40 -15.35
CA VAL A 61 -22.74 -10.79 -15.64
C VAL A 61 -23.16 -11.27 -17.02
N THR A 62 -24.01 -10.53 -17.74
CA THR A 62 -24.52 -10.93 -19.07
C THR A 62 -23.94 -10.10 -20.21
N ASP A 63 -23.66 -8.82 -19.98
CA ASP A 63 -23.15 -7.93 -21.01
C ASP A 63 -21.70 -8.24 -21.30
N LYS A 64 -21.37 -8.47 -22.55
CA LYS A 64 -20.03 -8.85 -23.01
C LYS A 64 -18.98 -7.80 -22.61
N GLU A 65 -19.32 -6.53 -22.66
CA GLU A 65 -18.43 -5.43 -22.29
C GLU A 65 -17.93 -5.55 -20.85
N PHE A 66 -18.84 -5.78 -19.88
CA PHE A 66 -18.47 -5.91 -18.48
C PHE A 66 -17.73 -7.21 -18.17
N ILE A 67 -18.03 -8.29 -18.89
CA ILE A 67 -17.29 -9.55 -18.81
C ILE A 67 -15.85 -9.35 -19.32
N GLU A 68 -15.66 -8.62 -20.41
CA GLU A 68 -14.34 -8.27 -20.93
C GLU A 68 -13.57 -7.40 -19.93
N VAL A 69 -14.18 -6.38 -19.38
CA VAL A 69 -13.57 -5.50 -18.36
C VAL A 69 -13.16 -6.29 -17.11
N PHE A 70 -14.00 -7.26 -16.68
CA PHE A 70 -13.63 -8.15 -15.57
C PHE A 70 -12.42 -9.02 -15.94
N SER A 71 -12.41 -9.62 -17.13
CA SER A 71 -11.30 -10.44 -17.60
C SER A 71 -10.00 -9.63 -17.75
N HIS A 72 -10.11 -8.41 -18.28
CA HIS A 72 -8.99 -7.47 -18.39
C HIS A 72 -8.38 -7.16 -17.02
N THR A 73 -9.23 -6.94 -16.01
CA THR A 73 -8.79 -6.66 -14.64
C THR A 73 -7.98 -7.81 -14.06
N ILE A 74 -8.51 -9.04 -14.17
CA ILE A 74 -7.83 -10.23 -13.64
C ILE A 74 -6.54 -10.51 -14.40
N PHE A 75 -6.58 -10.46 -15.73
CA PHE A 75 -5.43 -10.77 -16.58
C PHE A 75 -4.29 -9.75 -16.40
N SER A 76 -4.58 -8.44 -16.51
CA SER A 76 -3.57 -7.40 -16.36
C SER A 76 -2.93 -7.42 -14.97
N SER A 77 -3.76 -7.56 -13.93
CA SER A 77 -3.29 -7.62 -12.54
C SER A 77 -2.43 -8.86 -12.28
N PHE A 78 -2.81 -10.01 -12.84
CA PHE A 78 -2.03 -11.25 -12.71
C PHE A 78 -0.67 -11.12 -13.40
N VAL A 79 -0.65 -10.66 -14.65
CA VAL A 79 0.59 -10.52 -15.44
C VAL A 79 1.53 -9.49 -14.80
N ALA A 80 1.00 -8.31 -14.42
CA ALA A 80 1.79 -7.28 -13.76
C ALA A 80 2.35 -7.76 -12.40
N THR A 81 1.53 -8.46 -11.61
CA THR A 81 1.96 -9.04 -10.33
C THR A 81 3.05 -10.08 -10.54
N ALA A 82 2.87 -11.01 -11.46
CA ALA A 82 3.84 -12.06 -11.75
C ALA A 82 5.20 -11.48 -12.16
N THR A 83 5.19 -10.50 -13.07
CA THR A 83 6.44 -9.83 -13.52
C THR A 83 7.07 -8.99 -12.41
N ALA A 84 6.29 -8.26 -11.61
CA ALA A 84 6.81 -7.51 -10.47
C ALA A 84 7.46 -8.43 -9.42
N ILE A 85 6.87 -9.60 -9.16
CA ILE A 85 7.44 -10.62 -8.24
C ILE A 85 8.72 -11.22 -8.80
N VAL A 86 8.75 -11.55 -10.09
CA VAL A 86 9.98 -12.08 -10.74
C VAL A 86 11.11 -11.04 -10.66
N PHE A 87 10.83 -9.79 -11.05
CA PHE A 87 11.83 -8.71 -11.00
C PHE A 87 12.25 -8.40 -9.55
N GLY A 88 11.27 -8.33 -8.64
CA GLY A 88 11.52 -8.14 -7.22
C GLY A 88 12.36 -9.24 -6.61
N PHE A 89 12.12 -10.50 -7.00
CA PHE A 89 12.90 -11.64 -6.53
C PHE A 89 14.35 -11.61 -7.05
N ILE A 90 14.54 -11.40 -8.36
CA ILE A 90 15.88 -11.33 -8.96
C ILE A 90 16.68 -10.19 -8.32
N PHE A 91 16.06 -9.04 -8.15
CA PHE A 91 16.69 -7.88 -7.54
C PHE A 91 17.00 -8.12 -6.05
N ALA A 92 16.05 -8.63 -5.26
CA ALA A 92 16.24 -8.93 -3.85
C ALA A 92 17.30 -10.01 -3.62
N TYR A 93 17.31 -11.05 -4.45
CA TYR A 93 18.33 -12.09 -4.41
C TYR A 93 19.71 -11.51 -4.74
N GLY A 94 19.81 -10.74 -5.81
CA GLY A 94 21.05 -10.05 -6.19
C GLY A 94 21.63 -9.21 -5.05
N VAL A 95 20.81 -8.36 -4.43
CA VAL A 95 21.25 -7.48 -3.32
C VAL A 95 21.64 -8.27 -2.05
N ASN A 96 20.88 -9.31 -1.69
CA ASN A 96 21.09 -10.02 -0.40
C ASN A 96 22.05 -11.22 -0.49
N TYR A 97 22.17 -11.87 -1.66
CA TYR A 97 22.90 -13.15 -1.83
C TYR A 97 24.12 -13.05 -2.75
N THR A 98 24.50 -11.86 -3.22
CA THR A 98 25.72 -11.66 -4.01
C THR A 98 26.65 -10.67 -3.33
N ASN A 99 27.92 -10.64 -3.76
CA ASN A 99 28.89 -9.62 -3.35
C ASN A 99 29.02 -8.49 -4.41
N MET A 100 27.89 -8.15 -5.08
CA MET A 100 27.89 -7.08 -6.08
C MET A 100 28.30 -5.73 -5.48
N PRO A 101 28.97 -4.86 -6.26
CA PRO A 101 29.29 -3.50 -5.82
C PRO A 101 28.02 -2.64 -5.74
N CYS A 102 28.11 -1.52 -5.03
CA CYS A 102 27.08 -0.48 -4.98
C CYS A 102 25.68 -0.95 -4.47
N LYS A 103 25.60 -1.93 -3.56
CA LYS A 103 24.33 -2.45 -3.03
C LYS A 103 23.43 -1.35 -2.47
N ARG A 104 23.99 -0.35 -1.77
CA ARG A 104 23.20 0.77 -1.21
C ARG A 104 22.54 1.61 -2.31
N PHE A 105 23.22 1.83 -3.43
CA PHE A 105 22.65 2.52 -4.58
C PHE A 105 21.40 1.77 -5.08
N PHE A 106 21.52 0.47 -5.32
CA PHE A 106 20.38 -0.36 -5.75
C PHE A 106 19.22 -0.35 -4.76
N GLN A 107 19.51 -0.44 -3.46
CA GLN A 107 18.48 -0.37 -2.42
C GLN A 107 17.74 0.97 -2.44
N VAL A 108 18.44 2.08 -2.56
CA VAL A 108 17.83 3.41 -2.61
C VAL A 108 16.98 3.56 -3.87
N VAL A 109 17.53 3.22 -5.05
CA VAL A 109 16.81 3.36 -6.32
C VAL A 109 15.56 2.49 -6.36
N ALA A 110 15.62 1.26 -5.84
CA ALA A 110 14.45 0.38 -5.77
C ALA A 110 13.30 0.97 -4.95
N LEU A 111 13.58 1.85 -3.99
CA LEU A 111 12.56 2.47 -3.13
C LEU A 111 12.01 3.78 -3.70
N LEU A 112 12.68 4.42 -4.64
CA LEU A 112 12.26 5.71 -5.19
C LEU A 112 10.79 5.72 -5.69
N PRO A 113 10.30 4.69 -6.43
CA PRO A 113 8.92 4.71 -6.92
C PRO A 113 7.87 4.63 -5.79
N THR A 114 8.22 4.15 -4.58
CA THR A 114 7.26 4.14 -3.46
C THR A 114 6.90 5.53 -2.96
N MET A 115 7.80 6.50 -3.17
CA MET A 115 7.63 7.88 -2.74
C MET A 115 7.01 8.76 -3.84
N ALA A 116 6.87 8.22 -5.04
CA ALA A 116 6.17 8.87 -6.14
C ALA A 116 4.68 8.50 -6.15
N PRO A 117 3.77 9.41 -6.53
CA PRO A 117 2.38 9.07 -6.81
C PRO A 117 2.28 7.93 -7.83
N SER A 118 1.30 7.03 -7.66
CA SER A 118 1.11 5.89 -8.58
C SER A 118 0.94 6.31 -10.04
N VAL A 119 0.33 7.46 -10.26
CA VAL A 119 0.18 8.07 -11.60
C VAL A 119 1.50 8.47 -12.26
N VAL A 120 2.59 8.63 -11.51
CA VAL A 120 3.91 9.00 -12.08
C VAL A 120 4.44 7.93 -13.02
N SER A 121 4.20 6.66 -12.72
CA SER A 121 4.61 5.57 -13.62
C SER A 121 3.88 5.64 -14.96
N GLY A 122 2.56 5.87 -14.94
CA GLY A 122 1.75 6.08 -16.14
C GLY A 122 2.13 7.35 -16.90
N LEU A 123 2.32 8.47 -16.17
CA LEU A 123 2.74 9.74 -16.74
C LEU A 123 4.10 9.63 -17.45
N ALA A 124 5.10 9.06 -16.77
CA ALA A 124 6.41 8.83 -17.34
C ALA A 124 6.37 7.87 -18.55
N PHE A 125 5.49 6.85 -18.49
CA PHE A 125 5.28 5.96 -19.61
C PHE A 125 4.76 6.70 -20.84
N ILE A 126 3.79 7.60 -20.68
CA ILE A 126 3.28 8.46 -21.76
C ILE A 126 4.39 9.34 -22.33
N MET A 127 5.21 9.95 -21.48
CA MET A 127 6.30 10.83 -21.90
C MET A 127 7.42 10.10 -22.64
N LEU A 128 7.73 8.88 -22.22
CA LEU A 128 8.81 8.08 -22.82
C LEU A 128 8.33 7.27 -24.02
N PHE A 129 7.17 6.63 -23.92
CA PHE A 129 6.70 5.59 -24.83
C PHE A 129 5.34 5.89 -25.47
N GLY A 130 4.74 7.04 -25.20
CA GLY A 130 3.48 7.45 -25.83
C GLY A 130 3.64 7.67 -27.34
N ARG A 131 2.55 8.01 -28.04
CA ARG A 131 2.54 8.24 -29.50
C ARG A 131 3.56 9.29 -29.97
N ARG A 132 3.89 10.26 -29.13
CA ARG A 132 4.95 11.27 -29.30
C ARG A 132 5.96 11.19 -28.16
N GLY A 133 6.20 9.99 -27.64
CA GLY A 133 7.14 9.76 -26.54
C GLY A 133 8.58 9.96 -26.96
N PHE A 134 9.40 10.37 -26.02
CA PHE A 134 10.81 10.66 -26.28
C PHE A 134 11.57 9.45 -26.90
N ILE A 135 11.36 8.25 -26.38
CA ILE A 135 12.04 7.05 -26.91
C ILE A 135 11.39 6.59 -28.22
N THR A 136 10.06 6.51 -28.26
CA THR A 136 9.36 5.96 -29.42
C THR A 136 9.44 6.87 -30.64
N TRP A 137 9.24 8.17 -30.44
CA TRP A 137 9.16 9.11 -31.55
C TRP A 137 10.48 9.84 -31.80
N GLU A 138 11.08 10.47 -30.77
CA GLU A 138 12.29 11.30 -30.95
C GLU A 138 13.54 10.47 -31.19
N MET A 139 13.73 9.34 -30.49
CA MET A 139 14.94 8.53 -30.64
C MET A 139 14.81 7.46 -31.71
N LEU A 140 13.70 6.71 -31.75
CA LEU A 140 13.57 5.52 -32.58
C LEU A 140 12.70 5.76 -33.83
N HIS A 141 12.02 6.91 -33.94
CA HIS A 141 11.10 7.27 -35.03
C HIS A 141 10.02 6.20 -35.28
N LEU A 142 9.62 5.48 -34.22
CA LEU A 142 8.62 4.41 -34.30
C LEU A 142 7.22 4.99 -34.15
N LYS A 143 6.31 4.61 -35.06
CA LYS A 143 4.87 4.91 -34.96
C LYS A 143 4.16 3.72 -34.29
N VAL A 144 4.41 3.52 -33.00
CA VAL A 144 3.81 2.43 -32.23
C VAL A 144 2.86 3.04 -31.20
N ASP A 145 1.69 2.44 -31.07
CA ASP A 145 0.75 2.76 -30.00
C ASP A 145 0.93 1.73 -28.88
N LEU A 146 1.56 2.15 -27.79
CA LEU A 146 1.80 1.30 -26.62
C LEU A 146 0.75 1.48 -25.54
N TYR A 147 -0.31 2.28 -25.78
CA TYR A 147 -1.47 2.33 -24.90
C TYR A 147 -2.22 0.99 -24.91
N GLY A 148 -2.93 0.72 -23.83
CA GLY A 148 -3.66 -0.53 -23.66
C GLY A 148 -2.92 -1.57 -22.81
N PRO A 149 -3.07 -2.88 -23.09
CA PRO A 149 -2.59 -3.94 -22.19
C PRO A 149 -1.08 -3.94 -21.98
N VAL A 150 -0.29 -3.60 -23.00
CA VAL A 150 1.19 -3.59 -22.91
C VAL A 150 1.68 -2.43 -22.05
N GLY A 151 1.15 -1.23 -22.29
CA GLY A 151 1.50 -0.05 -21.49
C GLY A 151 1.06 -0.20 -20.04
N LEU A 152 -0.15 -0.71 -19.83
CA LEU A 152 -0.65 -0.98 -18.50
C LEU A 152 0.21 -1.99 -17.75
N TRP A 153 0.57 -3.10 -18.39
CA TRP A 153 1.47 -4.10 -17.83
C TRP A 153 2.82 -3.49 -17.42
N ALA A 154 3.45 -2.72 -18.31
CA ALA A 154 4.74 -2.11 -18.03
C ALA A 154 4.67 -1.09 -16.87
N ALA A 155 3.68 -0.19 -16.91
CA ALA A 155 3.48 0.83 -15.88
C ALA A 155 3.19 0.20 -14.50
N GLN A 156 2.29 -0.78 -14.42
CA GLN A 156 1.98 -1.49 -13.18
C GLN A 156 3.15 -2.32 -12.67
N THR A 157 3.92 -2.99 -13.55
CA THR A 157 5.11 -3.75 -13.13
C THR A 157 6.10 -2.85 -12.40
N ILE A 158 6.38 -1.65 -12.93
CA ILE A 158 7.31 -0.71 -12.30
C ILE A 158 6.71 -0.09 -11.04
N ALA A 159 5.42 0.24 -11.05
CA ALA A 159 4.75 0.80 -9.88
C ALA A 159 4.74 -0.15 -8.68
N PHE A 160 4.58 -1.46 -8.91
CA PHE A 160 4.48 -2.47 -7.86
C PHE A 160 5.79 -3.23 -7.58
N PHE A 161 6.82 -3.08 -8.44
CA PHE A 161 8.14 -3.65 -8.21
C PHE A 161 8.73 -3.32 -6.83
N PRO A 162 8.69 -2.07 -6.31
CA PRO A 162 9.23 -1.76 -4.99
C PRO A 162 8.58 -2.57 -3.87
N LEU A 163 7.25 -2.73 -3.91
CA LEU A 163 6.50 -3.50 -2.92
C LEU A 163 6.90 -4.98 -2.95
N ALA A 164 7.06 -5.55 -4.15
CA ALA A 164 7.57 -6.90 -4.35
C ALA A 164 9.00 -7.03 -3.78
N TYR A 165 9.89 -6.10 -4.14
CA TYR A 165 11.28 -6.08 -3.67
C TYR A 165 11.39 -6.03 -2.14
N ILE A 166 10.68 -5.10 -1.47
CA ILE A 166 10.74 -4.94 -0.01
C ILE A 166 10.27 -6.22 0.68
N THR A 167 9.10 -6.74 0.25
CA THR A 167 8.49 -7.93 0.86
C THR A 167 9.40 -9.14 0.68
N ILE A 168 9.89 -9.38 -0.52
CA ILE A 168 10.77 -10.52 -0.84
C ILE A 168 12.14 -10.38 -0.15
N SER A 169 12.70 -9.17 -0.11
CA SER A 169 13.96 -8.90 0.60
C SER A 169 13.83 -9.22 2.10
N GLY A 170 12.68 -8.87 2.71
CA GLY A 170 12.36 -9.25 4.08
C GLY A 170 12.32 -10.77 4.28
N VAL A 171 11.65 -11.49 3.37
CA VAL A 171 11.60 -12.96 3.39
C VAL A 171 13.00 -13.56 3.30
N LEU A 172 13.79 -13.13 2.31
CA LEU A 172 15.15 -13.65 2.08
C LEU A 172 16.08 -13.34 3.26
N LYS A 173 15.95 -12.19 3.89
CA LYS A 173 16.75 -11.83 5.09
C LYS A 173 16.43 -12.71 6.30
N ASN A 174 15.22 -13.23 6.42
CA ASN A 174 14.78 -14.06 7.53
C ASN A 174 15.12 -15.55 7.37
N ILE A 175 15.60 -15.99 6.21
CA ILE A 175 16.10 -17.36 6.03
C ILE A 175 17.38 -17.53 6.87
N SER A 176 17.39 -18.58 7.72
CA SER A 176 18.56 -18.88 8.57
C SER A 176 19.76 -19.31 7.73
N PRO A 177 20.91 -18.62 7.82
CA PRO A 177 22.14 -19.03 7.12
C PRO A 177 22.61 -20.44 7.49
N ASN A 178 22.29 -20.90 8.71
CA ASN A 178 22.68 -22.23 9.18
C ASN A 178 22.09 -23.36 8.33
N LEU A 179 20.87 -23.19 7.82
CA LEU A 179 20.24 -24.20 6.96
C LEU A 179 20.95 -24.32 5.61
N GLU A 180 21.39 -23.19 5.06
CA GLU A 180 22.15 -23.15 3.80
C GLU A 180 23.56 -23.71 3.98
N LEU A 181 24.23 -23.38 5.09
CA LEU A 181 25.56 -23.91 5.43
C LEU A 181 25.50 -25.43 5.71
N ALA A 182 24.48 -25.91 6.42
CA ALA A 182 24.28 -27.34 6.64
C ALA A 182 24.09 -28.11 5.32
N ALA A 183 23.29 -27.55 4.41
CA ALA A 183 23.10 -28.14 3.08
C ALA A 183 24.41 -28.15 2.26
N GLN A 184 25.23 -27.08 2.38
CA GLN A 184 26.56 -27.06 1.73
C GLN A 184 27.51 -28.14 2.29
N ASN A 185 27.49 -28.36 3.60
CA ASN A 185 28.28 -29.40 4.23
C ASN A 185 27.85 -30.82 3.76
N LEU A 186 26.57 -30.95 3.36
CA LEU A 186 26.02 -32.16 2.72
C LEU A 186 26.28 -32.24 1.22
N GLY A 187 27.07 -31.30 0.65
CA GLY A 187 27.46 -31.28 -0.76
C GLY A 187 26.57 -30.45 -1.69
N ALA A 188 25.50 -29.79 -1.20
CA ALA A 188 24.66 -28.94 -2.04
C ALA A 188 25.40 -27.64 -2.43
N LYS A 189 25.52 -27.33 -3.72
CA LYS A 189 26.23 -26.15 -4.21
C LYS A 189 25.46 -25.44 -5.33
N GLY A 190 25.68 -24.14 -5.51
CA GLY A 190 25.20 -23.35 -6.63
C GLY A 190 23.69 -23.46 -6.87
N TRP A 191 23.29 -23.79 -8.11
CA TRP A 191 21.88 -23.91 -8.51
C TRP A 191 21.12 -24.98 -7.74
N TYR A 192 21.76 -26.10 -7.37
CA TYR A 192 21.13 -27.14 -6.58
C TYR A 192 20.75 -26.63 -5.19
N LEU A 193 21.67 -25.95 -4.48
CA LEU A 193 21.39 -25.33 -3.18
C LEU A 193 20.25 -24.29 -3.30
N PHE A 194 20.31 -23.44 -4.30
CA PHE A 194 19.28 -22.44 -4.55
C PHE A 194 17.89 -23.08 -4.71
N ARG A 195 17.76 -24.07 -5.60
CA ARG A 195 16.46 -24.67 -5.93
C ARG A 195 15.90 -25.53 -4.78
N THR A 196 16.75 -26.26 -4.07
CA THR A 196 16.33 -27.25 -3.07
C THR A 196 16.15 -26.66 -1.67
N VAL A 197 16.91 -25.62 -1.32
CA VAL A 197 16.90 -25.01 0.02
C VAL A 197 16.35 -23.59 -0.03
N THR A 198 17.07 -22.66 -0.64
CA THR A 198 16.73 -21.22 -0.57
C THR A 198 15.34 -20.94 -1.16
N LEU A 199 15.05 -21.44 -2.36
CA LEU A 199 13.76 -21.20 -3.02
C LEU A 199 12.60 -21.87 -2.26
N ARG A 200 12.80 -23.11 -1.77
CA ARG A 200 11.76 -23.81 -0.97
C ARG A 200 11.44 -23.08 0.32
N LEU A 201 12.45 -22.57 1.02
CA LEU A 201 12.26 -21.79 2.24
C LEU A 201 11.62 -20.42 1.95
N ALA A 202 11.90 -19.83 0.78
CA ALA A 202 11.31 -18.56 0.36
C ALA A 202 9.87 -18.70 -0.16
N THR A 203 9.44 -19.89 -0.62
CA THR A 203 8.14 -20.10 -1.31
C THR A 203 6.93 -19.55 -0.56
N PRO A 204 6.74 -19.81 0.76
CA PRO A 204 5.58 -19.27 1.47
C PRO A 204 5.58 -17.74 1.50
N GLY A 205 6.76 -17.14 1.67
CA GLY A 205 6.92 -15.68 1.64
C GLY A 205 6.72 -15.08 0.24
N LEU A 206 7.16 -15.78 -0.81
CA LEU A 206 6.91 -15.39 -2.19
C LEU A 206 5.42 -15.43 -2.52
N ALA A 207 4.71 -16.47 -2.07
CA ALA A 207 3.26 -16.56 -2.23
C ALA A 207 2.55 -15.39 -1.50
N SER A 208 2.98 -15.06 -0.28
CA SER A 208 2.44 -13.91 0.46
C SER A 208 2.74 -12.59 -0.25
N ALA A 209 3.95 -12.40 -0.80
CA ALA A 209 4.31 -11.23 -1.59
C ALA A 209 3.45 -11.13 -2.87
N PHE A 210 3.22 -12.26 -3.56
CA PHE A 210 2.37 -12.31 -4.75
C PHE A 210 0.94 -11.85 -4.44
N LEU A 211 0.34 -12.34 -3.36
CA LEU A 211 -1.01 -11.94 -2.98
C LEU A 211 -1.08 -10.46 -2.55
N LEU A 212 -0.07 -9.98 -1.82
CA LEU A 212 -0.01 -8.58 -1.39
C LEU A 212 0.12 -7.62 -2.58
N VAL A 213 0.99 -7.92 -3.53
CA VAL A 213 1.15 -7.15 -4.77
C VAL A 213 -0.11 -7.27 -5.63
N GLY A 214 -0.71 -8.46 -5.71
CA GLY A 214 -1.93 -8.73 -6.46
C GLY A 214 -3.12 -7.90 -6.00
N ILE A 215 -3.35 -7.78 -4.67
CA ILE A 215 -4.41 -6.90 -4.13
C ILE A 215 -4.18 -5.44 -4.58
N ASN A 216 -2.93 -4.96 -4.52
CA ASN A 216 -2.64 -3.58 -4.93
C ASN A 216 -2.78 -3.39 -6.45
N SER A 217 -2.41 -4.38 -7.26
CA SER A 217 -2.57 -4.33 -8.72
C SER A 217 -4.04 -4.39 -9.15
N LEU A 218 -4.85 -5.25 -8.52
CA LEU A 218 -6.30 -5.31 -8.74
C LEU A 218 -7.00 -3.98 -8.39
N ALA A 219 -6.54 -3.33 -7.32
CA ALA A 219 -7.10 -2.07 -6.84
C ALA A 219 -6.49 -0.82 -7.51
N ASP A 220 -5.59 -1.00 -8.50
CA ASP A 220 -4.97 0.12 -9.19
C ASP A 220 -5.97 0.84 -10.09
N PHE A 221 -6.02 2.15 -9.93
CA PHE A 221 -6.85 3.03 -10.73
C PHE A 221 -6.00 3.97 -11.60
N GLY A 222 -4.88 4.45 -11.07
CA GLY A 222 -4.11 5.52 -11.67
C GLY A 222 -3.43 5.14 -12.99
N ASN A 223 -2.75 3.98 -13.02
CA ASN A 223 -2.09 3.53 -14.25
C ASN A 223 -3.09 3.15 -15.35
N PRO A 224 -4.16 2.37 -15.08
CA PRO A 224 -5.17 2.09 -16.10
C PRO A 224 -5.83 3.36 -16.67
N MET A 225 -6.09 4.35 -15.84
CA MET A 225 -6.72 5.61 -16.28
C MET A 225 -5.83 6.41 -17.23
N LEU A 226 -4.51 6.36 -17.08
CA LEU A 226 -3.56 7.10 -17.92
C LEU A 226 -3.11 6.32 -19.15
N VAL A 227 -2.80 5.03 -19.00
CA VAL A 227 -2.16 4.23 -20.06
C VAL A 227 -3.05 3.15 -20.63
N GLY A 228 -4.23 2.90 -20.04
CA GLY A 228 -5.16 1.85 -20.47
C GLY A 228 -5.73 2.08 -21.86
N GLY A 229 -5.94 3.34 -22.28
CA GLY A 229 -6.59 3.63 -23.54
C GLY A 229 -7.98 2.98 -23.60
N ASN A 230 -8.23 2.17 -24.61
CA ASN A 230 -9.48 1.41 -24.76
C ASN A 230 -9.50 0.10 -23.95
N TYR A 231 -8.44 -0.23 -23.24
CA TYR A 231 -8.35 -1.41 -22.39
C TYR A 231 -8.83 -1.07 -20.97
N HIS A 232 -10.15 -1.08 -20.80
CA HIS A 232 -10.78 -0.74 -19.52
C HIS A 232 -10.62 -1.88 -18.51
N VAL A 233 -10.45 -1.51 -17.23
CA VAL A 233 -10.48 -2.42 -16.08
C VAL A 233 -11.61 -2.00 -15.14
N LEU A 234 -12.06 -2.89 -14.24
CA LEU A 234 -13.20 -2.63 -13.35
C LEU A 234 -13.09 -1.31 -12.58
N ALA A 235 -11.89 -0.94 -12.11
CA ALA A 235 -11.70 0.29 -11.34
C ALA A 235 -11.96 1.55 -12.19
N THR A 236 -11.46 1.59 -13.42
CA THR A 236 -11.69 2.71 -14.35
C THR A 236 -13.07 2.70 -14.93
N GLU A 237 -13.62 1.52 -15.23
CA GLU A 237 -14.98 1.40 -15.76
C GLU A 237 -16.03 1.85 -14.74
N ALA A 238 -15.89 1.44 -13.47
CA ALA A 238 -16.76 1.93 -12.39
C ALA A 238 -16.75 3.47 -12.31
N TYR A 239 -15.58 4.10 -12.48
CA TYR A 239 -15.45 5.54 -12.52
C TYR A 239 -16.15 6.14 -13.76
N THR A 240 -15.95 5.57 -14.92
CA THR A 240 -16.56 6.05 -16.18
C THR A 240 -18.09 5.91 -16.14
N GLN A 241 -18.63 4.84 -15.57
CA GLN A 241 -20.07 4.68 -15.39
C GLN A 241 -20.65 5.78 -14.48
N VAL A 242 -19.98 6.11 -13.37
CA VAL A 242 -20.43 7.15 -12.45
C VAL A 242 -20.30 8.55 -13.05
N THR A 243 -19.17 8.90 -13.65
CA THR A 243 -18.85 10.29 -14.06
C THR A 243 -19.14 10.59 -15.52
N GLY A 244 -19.06 9.58 -16.39
CA GLY A 244 -19.28 9.73 -17.83
C GLY A 244 -20.69 9.35 -18.25
N ALA A 245 -21.18 8.19 -17.81
CA ALA A 245 -22.50 7.69 -18.16
C ALA A 245 -23.62 8.14 -17.18
N TRP A 246 -23.26 8.71 -16.02
CA TRP A 246 -24.18 9.09 -14.93
C TRP A 246 -24.98 7.88 -14.39
N ASP A 247 -24.45 6.64 -14.59
CA ASP A 247 -25.04 5.39 -14.12
C ASP A 247 -24.42 4.99 -12.77
N LEU A 248 -24.88 5.63 -11.71
CA LEU A 248 -24.41 5.39 -10.35
C LEU A 248 -24.64 3.95 -9.86
N PRO A 249 -25.81 3.30 -10.14
CA PRO A 249 -26.05 1.90 -9.81
C PRO A 249 -25.06 0.95 -10.50
N MET A 250 -24.77 1.14 -11.79
CA MET A 250 -23.79 0.31 -12.49
C MET A 250 -22.36 0.53 -11.96
N GLY A 251 -21.97 1.77 -11.70
CA GLY A 251 -20.68 2.07 -11.06
C GLY A 251 -20.53 1.39 -9.69
N ALA A 252 -21.60 1.37 -8.87
CA ALA A 252 -21.62 0.64 -7.61
C ALA A 252 -21.50 -0.87 -7.81
N THR A 253 -22.24 -1.44 -8.78
CA THR A 253 -22.16 -2.86 -9.13
C THR A 253 -20.73 -3.28 -9.50
N LEU A 254 -20.10 -2.57 -10.44
CA LEU A 254 -18.73 -2.87 -10.87
C LEU A 254 -17.70 -2.72 -9.73
N SER A 255 -17.91 -1.74 -8.85
CA SER A 255 -17.07 -1.57 -7.66
C SER A 255 -17.18 -2.77 -6.71
N VAL A 256 -18.39 -3.34 -6.54
CA VAL A 256 -18.60 -4.55 -5.74
C VAL A 256 -17.97 -5.77 -6.43
N PHE A 257 -18.10 -5.90 -7.76
CA PHE A 257 -17.42 -6.98 -8.50
C PHE A 257 -15.90 -6.93 -8.32
N LEU A 258 -15.31 -5.75 -8.21
CA LEU A 258 -13.88 -5.60 -7.94
C LEU A 258 -13.50 -6.04 -6.50
N VAL A 259 -14.42 -5.93 -5.54
CA VAL A 259 -14.17 -6.38 -4.16
C VAL A 259 -14.07 -7.92 -4.08
N ILE A 260 -14.79 -8.66 -4.92
CA ILE A 260 -14.81 -10.13 -4.86
C ILE A 260 -13.39 -10.74 -4.98
N PRO A 261 -12.63 -10.51 -6.07
CA PRO A 261 -11.29 -11.07 -6.19
C PRO A 261 -10.33 -10.56 -5.10
N THR A 262 -10.44 -9.29 -4.69
CA THR A 262 -9.57 -8.75 -3.65
C THR A 262 -9.85 -9.38 -2.28
N LEU A 263 -11.12 -9.65 -1.94
CA LEU A 263 -11.48 -10.39 -0.72
C LEU A 263 -10.99 -11.84 -0.77
N ILE A 264 -11.16 -12.53 -1.89
CA ILE A 264 -10.65 -13.90 -2.05
C ILE A 264 -9.14 -13.95 -1.77
N VAL A 265 -8.38 -13.05 -2.41
CA VAL A 265 -6.93 -12.94 -2.21
C VAL A 265 -6.59 -12.63 -0.74
N PHE A 266 -7.32 -11.70 -0.10
CA PHE A 266 -7.13 -11.36 1.31
C PHE A 266 -7.41 -12.55 2.24
N PHE A 267 -8.49 -13.30 2.04
CA PHE A 267 -8.80 -14.46 2.85
C PHE A 267 -7.76 -15.57 2.68
N VAL A 268 -7.31 -15.82 1.44
CA VAL A 268 -6.23 -16.79 1.18
C VAL A 268 -4.94 -16.36 1.90
N GLN A 269 -4.58 -15.09 1.83
CA GLN A 269 -3.40 -14.56 2.52
C GLN A 269 -3.52 -14.73 4.03
N ARG A 270 -4.63 -14.29 4.62
CA ARG A 270 -4.81 -14.24 6.07
C ARG A 270 -4.94 -15.62 6.72
N TYR A 271 -5.76 -16.49 6.14
CA TYR A 271 -6.11 -17.77 6.79
C TYR A 271 -5.25 -18.95 6.33
N TYR A 272 -4.73 -18.89 5.12
CA TYR A 272 -3.95 -20.02 4.57
C TYR A 272 -2.44 -19.81 4.68
N LEU A 273 -1.93 -18.64 4.27
CA LEU A 273 -0.49 -18.40 4.25
C LEU A 273 0.05 -17.94 5.61
N GLU A 274 -0.63 -17.03 6.33
CA GLU A 274 -0.17 -16.58 7.64
C GLU A 274 -0.17 -17.70 8.68
N LYS A 275 -1.12 -18.65 8.60
CA LYS A 275 -1.18 -19.83 9.46
C LYS A 275 -0.06 -20.83 9.18
N ASN A 276 0.36 -20.97 7.93
CA ASN A 276 1.41 -21.87 7.48
C ASN A 276 2.78 -21.20 7.37
N SER A 277 2.92 -19.96 7.80
CA SER A 277 4.21 -19.29 7.93
C SER A 277 5.04 -20.06 8.94
N TYR A 278 6.01 -20.80 8.45
CA TYR A 278 7.02 -21.45 9.28
C TYR A 278 7.81 -20.35 9.99
N VAL A 279 7.35 -19.96 11.16
CA VAL A 279 8.21 -19.31 12.15
C VAL A 279 9.27 -20.35 12.44
N THR A 280 10.46 -20.11 11.94
CA THR A 280 11.64 -20.89 12.34
C THR A 280 11.73 -20.80 13.86
N VAL A 281 11.48 -21.94 14.50
CA VAL A 281 11.30 -22.09 15.96
C VAL A 281 12.59 -21.77 16.75
N THR A 282 13.64 -21.35 16.11
CA THR A 282 14.93 -21.13 16.78
C THR A 282 15.49 -19.74 16.47
N GLY A 283 15.28 -18.87 17.43
CA GLY A 283 16.27 -17.88 17.78
C GLY A 283 16.39 -16.67 16.83
N LYS A 284 16.61 -15.54 17.46
CA LYS A 284 17.09 -14.31 16.82
C LYS A 284 18.15 -14.63 15.77
N PRO A 285 18.17 -13.96 14.59
CA PRO A 285 19.26 -14.10 13.65
C PRO A 285 20.58 -13.91 14.42
N VAL A 286 21.43 -14.93 14.43
CA VAL A 286 22.75 -14.79 15.06
C VAL A 286 23.52 -13.79 14.21
N ALA A 287 23.71 -12.61 14.74
CA ALA A 287 24.50 -11.57 14.11
C ALA A 287 25.93 -12.11 13.88
N GLY A 288 26.39 -12.08 12.61
CA GLY A 288 27.76 -12.46 12.26
C GLY A 288 27.94 -13.73 11.45
N LEU A 289 26.90 -14.49 11.12
CA LEU A 289 27.03 -15.65 10.22
C LEU A 289 27.20 -15.19 8.76
N ILE A 290 28.25 -15.70 8.12
CA ILE A 290 28.51 -15.46 6.69
C ILE A 290 27.45 -16.21 5.88
N ARG A 291 26.67 -15.48 5.09
CA ARG A 291 25.73 -16.06 4.13
C ARG A 291 26.49 -16.68 2.96
N VAL A 292 25.91 -17.75 2.44
CA VAL A 292 26.35 -18.34 1.18
C VAL A 292 26.11 -17.33 0.05
N THR A 293 27.17 -16.93 -0.60
CA THR A 293 27.10 -16.00 -1.73
C THR A 293 27.17 -16.71 -3.07
N ALA A 294 26.47 -16.16 -4.05
CA ALA A 294 26.51 -16.66 -5.42
C ALA A 294 27.92 -16.50 -6.02
N GLY A 295 28.29 -17.37 -6.94
CA GLY A 295 29.59 -17.32 -7.64
C GLY A 295 29.76 -16.04 -8.49
N PRO A 296 30.99 -15.75 -8.94
CA PRO A 296 31.31 -14.50 -9.65
C PRO A 296 30.46 -14.27 -10.90
N ALA A 297 30.28 -15.26 -11.76
CA ALA A 297 29.47 -15.16 -12.97
C ALA A 297 28.01 -14.80 -12.67
N ALA A 298 27.40 -15.49 -11.68
CA ALA A 298 26.05 -15.15 -11.24
C ALA A 298 25.97 -13.74 -10.65
N THR A 299 26.99 -13.33 -9.87
CA THR A 299 27.06 -11.97 -9.30
C THR A 299 27.00 -10.90 -10.39
N TRP A 300 27.74 -11.05 -11.47
CA TRP A 300 27.73 -10.08 -12.58
C TRP A 300 26.41 -10.12 -13.38
N CYS A 301 25.80 -11.28 -13.53
CA CYS A 301 24.47 -11.40 -14.14
C CYS A 301 23.42 -10.63 -13.33
N PHE A 302 23.37 -10.83 -12.00
CA PHE A 302 22.48 -10.09 -11.10
C PHE A 302 22.80 -8.60 -11.08
N PHE A 303 24.09 -8.22 -11.10
CA PHE A 303 24.50 -6.81 -11.17
C PHE A 303 23.97 -6.14 -12.43
N THR A 304 24.15 -6.77 -13.60
CA THR A 304 23.67 -6.22 -14.89
C THR A 304 22.15 -6.05 -14.86
N PHE A 305 21.40 -7.04 -14.37
CA PHE A 305 19.95 -6.94 -14.24
C PHE A 305 19.54 -5.80 -13.30
N CYS A 306 20.15 -5.73 -12.11
CA CYS A 306 19.87 -4.65 -11.15
C CYS A 306 20.22 -3.28 -11.72
N MET A 307 21.31 -3.17 -12.49
CA MET A 307 21.72 -1.93 -13.13
C MET A 307 20.71 -1.48 -14.19
N LEU A 308 20.30 -2.38 -15.10
CA LEU A 308 19.34 -2.07 -16.16
C LEU A 308 17.98 -1.65 -15.56
N LEU A 309 17.50 -2.37 -14.56
CA LEU A 309 16.24 -2.01 -13.91
C LEU A 309 16.35 -0.68 -13.15
N SER A 310 17.47 -0.45 -12.46
CA SER A 310 17.72 0.82 -11.77
C SER A 310 17.83 2.00 -12.73
N LEU A 311 18.46 1.83 -13.88
CA LEU A 311 18.51 2.85 -14.94
C LEU A 311 17.11 3.14 -15.47
N GLY A 312 16.28 2.11 -15.69
CA GLY A 312 14.88 2.27 -16.08
C GLY A 312 14.08 3.09 -15.06
N ILE A 313 14.22 2.79 -13.77
CA ILE A 313 13.56 3.54 -12.69
C ILE A 313 14.03 5.00 -12.66
N LEU A 314 15.34 5.23 -12.76
CA LEU A 314 15.90 6.58 -12.78
C LEU A 314 15.46 7.36 -14.02
N MET A 315 15.33 6.71 -15.17
CA MET A 315 14.82 7.31 -16.40
C MET A 315 13.35 7.75 -16.24
N ILE A 316 12.51 6.91 -15.62
CA ILE A 316 11.10 7.23 -15.34
C ILE A 316 10.96 8.45 -14.43
N ILE A 317 11.73 8.49 -13.34
CA ILE A 317 11.69 9.64 -12.42
C ILE A 317 12.37 10.85 -13.08
N GLY A 318 13.48 10.64 -13.78
CA GLY A 318 14.23 11.68 -14.45
C GLY A 318 13.43 12.41 -15.52
N VAL A 319 12.65 11.68 -16.34
CA VAL A 319 11.82 12.32 -17.36
C VAL A 319 10.75 13.21 -16.75
N VAL A 320 10.13 12.80 -15.66
CA VAL A 320 9.12 13.62 -14.95
C VAL A 320 9.77 14.88 -14.37
N VAL A 321 10.97 14.76 -13.81
CA VAL A 321 11.72 15.93 -13.33
C VAL A 321 12.10 16.86 -14.48
N LEU A 322 12.55 16.31 -15.60
CA LEU A 322 12.90 17.12 -16.78
C LEU A 322 11.68 17.88 -17.33
N PHE A 323 10.53 17.23 -17.50
CA PHE A 323 9.31 17.91 -17.94
C PHE A 323 8.86 19.01 -16.96
N ALA A 324 9.06 18.83 -15.67
CA ALA A 324 8.69 19.81 -14.65
C ALA A 324 9.50 21.12 -14.75
N PHE A 325 10.73 21.07 -15.26
CA PHE A 325 11.66 22.19 -15.25
C PHE A 325 12.16 22.63 -16.64
N THR A 326 11.57 22.13 -17.72
CA THR A 326 11.90 22.55 -19.09
C THR A 326 10.71 23.19 -19.77
N VAL A 327 10.93 24.22 -20.59
CA VAL A 327 9.86 24.96 -21.30
C VAL A 327 9.07 24.02 -22.22
N SER A 328 9.75 23.19 -22.99
CA SER A 328 9.09 22.20 -23.85
C SER A 328 10.07 21.04 -24.08
N PHE A 329 9.84 19.93 -23.37
CA PHE A 329 10.69 18.76 -23.52
C PHE A 329 10.63 18.22 -24.96
N GLY A 330 11.78 17.98 -25.57
CA GLY A 330 11.91 17.57 -26.97
C GLY A 330 12.11 18.73 -27.96
N ALA A 331 11.74 19.96 -27.61
CA ALA A 331 11.86 21.14 -28.48
C ALA A 331 12.70 22.26 -27.86
N ASP A 332 12.47 22.61 -26.60
CA ASP A 332 13.17 23.69 -25.89
C ASP A 332 13.53 23.23 -24.47
N TYR A 333 14.80 22.98 -24.24
CA TYR A 333 15.34 22.53 -22.95
C TYR A 333 15.73 23.66 -22.01
N THR A 334 15.33 24.91 -22.29
CA THR A 334 15.58 26.01 -21.37
C THR A 334 14.91 25.76 -20.03
N PHE A 335 15.64 26.05 -18.95
CA PHE A 335 15.15 25.86 -17.59
C PHE A 335 14.04 26.85 -17.26
N THR A 336 12.93 26.37 -16.70
CA THR A 336 11.83 27.20 -16.22
C THR A 336 11.32 26.72 -14.86
N LEU A 337 10.82 27.66 -14.06
CA LEU A 337 10.10 27.38 -12.82
C LEU A 337 8.60 27.70 -12.93
N GLU A 338 8.12 28.06 -14.11
CA GLU A 338 6.75 28.51 -14.32
C GLU A 338 5.75 27.41 -13.95
N TYR A 339 5.94 26.19 -14.48
CA TYR A 339 5.06 25.05 -14.17
C TYR A 339 5.08 24.67 -12.70
N PHE A 340 6.23 24.82 -12.04
CA PHE A 340 6.36 24.56 -10.61
C PHE A 340 5.64 25.63 -9.78
N LYS A 341 5.71 26.90 -10.19
CA LYS A 341 4.94 27.98 -9.55
C LYS A 341 3.45 27.75 -9.71
N GLU A 342 3.00 27.40 -10.90
CA GLU A 342 1.58 27.16 -11.21
C GLU A 342 1.04 25.92 -10.48
N GLY A 343 1.71 24.78 -10.59
CA GLY A 343 1.23 23.49 -10.07
C GLY A 343 1.43 23.29 -8.57
N VAL A 344 2.39 24.00 -7.95
CA VAL A 344 2.78 23.77 -6.55
C VAL A 344 2.56 25.00 -5.68
N ILE A 345 3.07 26.18 -6.10
CA ILE A 345 3.08 27.37 -5.24
C ILE A 345 1.76 28.10 -5.29
N ASN A 346 1.23 28.35 -6.48
CA ASN A 346 0.00 29.13 -6.68
C ASN A 346 -1.28 28.30 -6.55
N SER A 347 -1.15 27.00 -6.29
CA SER A 347 -2.26 26.05 -6.22
C SER A 347 -2.52 25.61 -4.78
N ASN A 348 -3.77 25.71 -4.32
CA ASN A 348 -4.19 25.21 -3.01
C ASN A 348 -4.17 23.67 -2.92
N VAL A 349 -4.07 22.96 -4.04
CA VAL A 349 -4.12 21.48 -4.05
C VAL A 349 -3.00 20.83 -3.25
N MET A 350 -1.81 21.47 -3.22
CA MET A 350 -0.68 20.97 -2.44
C MET A 350 -0.92 21.12 -0.94
N VAL A 351 -1.42 22.27 -0.53
CA VAL A 351 -1.76 22.55 0.89
C VAL A 351 -2.89 21.62 1.34
N ASN A 352 -3.96 21.51 0.54
CA ASN A 352 -5.07 20.60 0.83
C ASN A 352 -4.59 19.17 0.99
N SER A 353 -3.72 18.68 0.07
CA SER A 353 -3.14 17.34 0.15
C SER A 353 -2.29 17.14 1.39
N TRP A 354 -1.48 18.13 1.74
CA TRP A 354 -0.65 18.05 2.95
C TRP A 354 -1.49 18.01 4.22
N VAL A 355 -2.48 18.90 4.36
CA VAL A 355 -3.39 18.94 5.51
C VAL A 355 -4.20 17.65 5.63
N ALA A 356 -4.80 17.20 4.52
CA ALA A 356 -5.57 15.97 4.50
C ALA A 356 -4.71 14.75 4.87
N SER A 357 -3.50 14.65 4.31
CA SER A 357 -2.60 13.51 4.56
C SER A 357 -2.02 13.51 5.97
N MET A 358 -1.69 14.69 6.51
CA MET A 358 -1.21 14.85 7.89
C MET A 358 -2.29 14.45 8.90
N SER A 359 -3.52 14.92 8.68
CA SER A 359 -4.68 14.57 9.50
C SER A 359 -4.98 13.06 9.42
N THR A 360 -4.97 12.50 8.22
CA THR A 360 -5.13 11.06 7.98
C THR A 360 -4.08 10.23 8.72
N ALA A 361 -2.80 10.59 8.61
CA ALA A 361 -1.71 9.90 9.27
C ALA A 361 -1.84 9.93 10.79
N ALA A 362 -2.22 11.08 11.35
CA ALA A 362 -2.47 11.23 12.79
C ALA A 362 -3.63 10.35 13.24
N ILE A 363 -4.79 10.43 12.56
CA ILE A 363 -5.98 9.65 12.91
C ILE A 363 -5.72 8.15 12.80
N SER A 364 -5.19 7.68 11.67
CA SER A 364 -4.96 6.24 11.44
C SER A 364 -3.92 5.66 12.41
N THR A 365 -2.88 6.43 12.77
CA THR A 365 -1.87 6.01 13.74
C THR A 365 -2.43 5.94 15.15
N VAL A 366 -3.08 7.01 15.63
CA VAL A 366 -3.64 7.07 16.98
C VAL A 366 -4.76 6.04 17.17
N PHE A 367 -5.67 5.95 16.19
CA PHE A 367 -6.78 5.00 16.25
C PHE A 367 -6.27 3.55 16.11
N GLY A 368 -5.29 3.31 15.24
CA GLY A 368 -4.66 1.99 15.07
C GLY A 368 -4.01 1.47 16.35
N ILE A 369 -3.35 2.35 17.14
CA ILE A 369 -2.77 1.97 18.44
C ILE A 369 -3.84 1.67 19.47
N ALA A 370 -4.84 2.53 19.57
CA ALA A 370 -5.95 2.32 20.50
C ALA A 370 -6.61 0.96 20.24
N LEU A 371 -6.88 0.65 18.97
CA LEU A 371 -7.41 -0.65 18.54
C LEU A 371 -6.47 -1.81 18.90
N ALA A 372 -5.18 -1.70 18.56
CA ALA A 372 -4.22 -2.75 18.84
C ALA A 372 -4.09 -3.03 20.33
N PHE A 373 -4.09 -1.99 21.17
CA PHE A 373 -4.09 -2.13 22.62
C PHE A 373 -5.35 -2.83 23.12
N LEU A 374 -6.53 -2.43 22.65
CA LEU A 374 -7.80 -3.08 23.02
C LEU A 374 -7.81 -4.55 22.63
N VAL A 375 -7.49 -4.87 21.37
CA VAL A 375 -7.57 -6.24 20.84
C VAL A 375 -6.54 -7.18 21.46
N LEU A 376 -5.29 -6.71 21.67
CA LEU A 376 -4.20 -7.58 22.15
C LEU A 376 -4.11 -7.67 23.67
N ARG A 377 -4.44 -6.60 24.40
CA ARG A 377 -4.21 -6.51 25.84
C ARG A 377 -5.47 -6.66 26.67
N LYS A 378 -6.63 -6.47 26.04
CA LYS A 378 -7.91 -6.60 26.75
C LYS A 378 -8.70 -7.77 26.22
N LYS A 379 -9.19 -8.62 27.13
CA LYS A 379 -10.09 -9.72 26.79
C LYS A 379 -11.51 -9.19 26.86
N PHE A 380 -12.23 -9.17 25.74
CA PHE A 380 -13.63 -8.76 25.68
C PHE A 380 -14.36 -9.49 24.55
N PRO A 381 -15.70 -9.69 24.70
CA PRO A 381 -16.52 -10.27 23.65
C PRO A 381 -16.50 -9.37 22.39
N GLY A 382 -16.20 -9.96 21.23
CA GLY A 382 -16.11 -9.22 19.97
C GLY A 382 -14.70 -8.74 19.58
N GLY A 383 -13.65 -9.02 20.36
CA GLY A 383 -12.27 -8.65 20.02
C GLY A 383 -11.80 -9.19 18.66
N THR A 384 -12.21 -10.42 18.31
CA THR A 384 -11.93 -11.02 16.99
C THR A 384 -12.65 -10.29 15.85
N VAL A 385 -13.90 -9.84 16.10
CA VAL A 385 -14.66 -9.04 15.13
C VAL A 385 -14.00 -7.68 14.93
N MET A 386 -13.55 -7.05 16.03
CA MET A 386 -12.83 -5.78 15.98
C MET A 386 -11.52 -5.90 15.21
N ASP A 387 -10.74 -6.96 15.41
CA ASP A 387 -9.53 -7.28 14.64
C ASP A 387 -9.83 -7.45 13.15
N PHE A 388 -10.90 -8.18 12.83
CA PHE A 388 -11.34 -8.36 11.45
C PHE A 388 -11.72 -7.04 10.78
N LEU A 389 -12.56 -6.23 11.45
CA LEU A 389 -13.00 -4.92 10.92
C LEU A 389 -11.82 -3.93 10.78
N ALA A 390 -10.86 -3.97 11.70
CA ALA A 390 -9.65 -3.15 11.59
C ALA A 390 -8.80 -3.49 10.35
N MET A 391 -8.83 -4.75 9.91
CA MET A 391 -8.05 -5.24 8.78
C MET A 391 -8.81 -5.24 7.44
N LEU A 392 -10.15 -5.21 7.47
CA LEU A 392 -11.00 -5.28 6.29
C LEU A 392 -10.65 -4.25 5.19
N PRO A 393 -10.35 -2.96 5.53
CA PRO A 393 -10.04 -1.96 4.52
C PRO A 393 -8.79 -2.24 3.66
N VAL A 394 -7.90 -3.16 4.06
CA VAL A 394 -6.76 -3.59 3.21
C VAL A 394 -7.26 -4.25 1.91
N SER A 395 -8.32 -5.03 2.03
CA SER A 395 -8.87 -5.78 0.90
C SER A 395 -9.85 -5.00 0.04
N LEU A 396 -10.29 -3.83 0.52
CA LEU A 396 -11.23 -3.00 -0.23
C LEU A 396 -10.48 -2.11 -1.22
N PRO A 397 -10.82 -2.15 -2.52
CA PRO A 397 -10.29 -1.19 -3.49
C PRO A 397 -10.59 0.25 -3.08
N GLY A 398 -9.66 1.17 -3.38
CA GLY A 398 -9.88 2.58 -3.04
C GLY A 398 -11.13 3.17 -3.68
N THR A 399 -11.39 2.83 -4.93
CA THR A 399 -12.60 3.26 -5.67
C THR A 399 -13.88 2.79 -4.99
N PHE A 400 -13.91 1.55 -4.47
CA PHE A 400 -15.03 1.05 -3.69
C PHE A 400 -15.24 1.88 -2.41
N ILE A 401 -14.16 2.16 -1.65
CA ILE A 401 -14.26 2.96 -0.41
C ILE A 401 -14.78 4.36 -0.74
N GLY A 402 -14.22 5.04 -1.76
CA GLY A 402 -14.64 6.37 -2.16
C GLY A 402 -16.11 6.43 -2.57
N LEU A 403 -16.54 5.51 -3.44
CA LEU A 403 -17.93 5.46 -3.89
C LEU A 403 -18.90 5.08 -2.76
N ALA A 404 -18.54 4.13 -1.91
CA ALA A 404 -19.35 3.76 -0.75
C ALA A 404 -19.53 4.92 0.23
N MET A 405 -18.46 5.71 0.47
CA MET A 405 -18.51 6.88 1.35
C MET A 405 -19.44 7.97 0.78
N ILE A 406 -19.36 8.28 -0.52
CA ILE A 406 -20.25 9.29 -1.10
C ILE A 406 -21.71 8.83 -1.06
N LEU A 407 -21.98 7.56 -1.39
CA LEU A 407 -23.32 6.99 -1.33
C LEU A 407 -23.92 6.97 0.10
N ALA A 408 -23.07 6.84 1.10
CA ALA A 408 -23.51 6.80 2.50
C ALA A 408 -23.73 8.19 3.11
N PHE A 409 -22.95 9.20 2.67
CA PHE A 409 -22.89 10.50 3.31
C PHE A 409 -23.27 11.67 2.39
N ASN A 410 -23.90 11.37 1.25
CA ASN A 410 -24.44 12.42 0.37
C ASN A 410 -25.77 12.97 0.89
N ASP A 411 -26.58 12.11 1.49
CA ASP A 411 -27.92 12.44 1.96
C ASP A 411 -28.09 11.93 3.40
N GLY A 412 -28.95 12.56 4.19
CA GLY A 412 -29.34 12.08 5.52
C GLY A 412 -28.77 12.92 6.67
N PRO A 413 -28.74 12.38 7.90
CA PRO A 413 -28.40 13.15 9.10
C PRO A 413 -26.92 13.51 9.21
N LEU A 414 -26.06 12.89 8.42
CA LEU A 414 -24.61 13.11 8.44
C LEU A 414 -24.12 13.40 7.01
N GLU A 415 -24.49 14.55 6.49
CA GLU A 415 -24.05 15.02 5.19
C GLU A 415 -22.59 15.49 5.27
N MET A 416 -21.70 14.80 4.54
CA MET A 416 -20.27 15.10 4.53
C MET A 416 -19.71 15.30 3.12
N THR A 417 -20.51 15.03 2.09
CA THR A 417 -20.08 15.17 0.68
C THR A 417 -19.63 16.61 0.40
N GLY A 418 -18.51 16.75 -0.32
CA GLY A 418 -17.91 18.04 -0.64
C GLY A 418 -17.05 18.65 0.47
N THR A 419 -16.90 18.01 1.63
CA THR A 419 -16.09 18.50 2.74
C THR A 419 -14.70 17.85 2.79
N LEU A 420 -13.72 18.53 3.40
CA LEU A 420 -12.42 17.94 3.69
C LEU A 420 -12.53 16.75 4.65
N ALA A 421 -13.54 16.73 5.50
CA ALA A 421 -13.73 15.67 6.49
C ALA A 421 -13.97 14.30 5.86
N ILE A 422 -14.80 14.19 4.81
CA ILE A 422 -15.06 12.90 4.13
C ILE A 422 -13.79 12.40 3.43
N ILE A 423 -12.97 13.30 2.88
CA ILE A 423 -11.68 12.97 2.25
C ILE A 423 -10.74 12.38 3.30
N ILE A 424 -10.57 13.07 4.44
CA ILE A 424 -9.71 12.60 5.54
C ILE A 424 -10.19 11.25 6.06
N LEU A 425 -11.50 11.07 6.28
CA LEU A 425 -12.06 9.80 6.79
C LEU A 425 -11.89 8.67 5.80
N GLY A 426 -12.17 8.87 4.52
CA GLY A 426 -11.96 7.85 3.48
C GLY A 426 -10.50 7.40 3.40
N MET A 427 -9.56 8.35 3.45
CA MET A 427 -8.13 8.04 3.50
C MET A 427 -7.74 7.37 4.82
N ALA A 428 -8.28 7.82 5.97
CA ALA A 428 -7.96 7.26 7.28
C ALA A 428 -8.43 5.79 7.40
N LEU A 429 -9.60 5.47 6.88
CA LEU A 429 -10.08 4.09 6.78
C LEU A 429 -9.13 3.22 5.95
N ARG A 430 -8.65 3.73 4.81
CA ARG A 430 -7.71 3.04 3.95
C ARG A 430 -6.36 2.78 4.63
N GLN A 431 -5.89 3.71 5.49
CA GLN A 431 -4.59 3.61 6.17
C GLN A 431 -4.69 2.95 7.56
N LEU A 432 -5.89 2.78 8.11
CA LEU A 432 -6.11 2.18 9.43
C LEU A 432 -5.42 0.83 9.63
N PRO A 433 -5.49 -0.12 8.68
CA PRO A 433 -4.81 -1.42 8.82
C PRO A 433 -3.31 -1.32 9.02
N VAL A 434 -2.68 -0.31 8.41
CA VAL A 434 -1.24 -0.08 8.54
C VAL A 434 -0.90 0.37 9.96
N GLY A 435 -1.62 1.36 10.48
CA GLY A 435 -1.48 1.83 11.86
C GLY A 435 -1.69 0.71 12.86
N TYR A 436 -2.74 -0.07 12.65
CA TYR A 436 -3.07 -1.22 13.50
C TYR A 436 -1.99 -2.31 13.48
N ARG A 437 -1.51 -2.75 12.31
CA ARG A 437 -0.46 -3.79 12.20
C ARG A 437 0.86 -3.35 12.82
N GLN A 438 1.29 -2.13 12.60
CA GLN A 438 2.52 -1.59 13.20
C GLN A 438 2.41 -1.52 14.74
N ALA A 439 1.26 -1.11 15.25
CA ALA A 439 1.00 -1.12 16.69
C ALA A 439 0.98 -2.53 17.27
N VAL A 440 0.33 -3.49 16.59
CA VAL A 440 0.33 -4.92 16.97
C VAL A 440 1.76 -5.46 17.02
N ALA A 441 2.59 -5.19 16.01
CA ALA A 441 3.98 -5.63 15.97
C ALA A 441 4.79 -5.03 17.13
N GLY A 442 4.63 -3.74 17.40
CA GLY A 442 5.28 -3.07 18.52
C GLY A 442 4.83 -3.60 19.88
N LEU A 443 3.51 -3.79 20.08
CA LEU A 443 2.96 -4.33 21.34
C LEU A 443 3.45 -5.75 21.64
N LYS A 444 3.61 -6.60 20.61
CA LYS A 444 4.15 -7.95 20.79
C LYS A 444 5.60 -7.98 21.29
N GLN A 445 6.35 -6.91 21.12
CA GLN A 445 7.72 -6.78 21.61
C GLN A 445 7.79 -6.30 23.08
N ILE A 446 6.68 -5.78 23.62
CA ILE A 446 6.58 -5.31 25.01
C ILE A 446 6.12 -6.48 25.88
N GLU A 447 6.91 -6.81 26.91
CA GLU A 447 6.54 -7.86 27.87
C GLU A 447 5.31 -7.43 28.69
N GLY A 448 4.32 -8.33 28.80
CA GLY A 448 3.11 -8.10 29.59
C GLY A 448 3.37 -7.90 31.10
N SER A 449 4.52 -8.35 31.60
CA SER A 449 4.97 -8.16 32.99
C SER A 449 5.02 -6.68 33.40
N LEU A 450 5.40 -5.78 32.50
CA LEU A 450 5.43 -4.32 32.76
C LEU A 450 4.03 -3.75 33.01
N GLU A 451 3.03 -4.22 32.27
CA GLU A 451 1.64 -3.80 32.45
C GLU A 451 1.04 -4.38 33.74
N GLN A 452 1.39 -5.63 34.08
CA GLN A 452 1.00 -6.26 35.34
C GLN A 452 1.60 -5.54 36.54
N ALA A 453 2.90 -5.18 36.50
CA ALA A 453 3.54 -4.40 37.53
C ALA A 453 2.86 -3.02 37.73
N SER A 454 2.49 -2.36 36.65
CA SER A 454 1.73 -1.10 36.72
C SER A 454 0.37 -1.26 37.39
N THR A 455 -0.35 -2.34 37.07
CA THR A 455 -1.64 -2.64 37.67
C THR A 455 -1.52 -2.98 39.15
N ASN A 456 -0.48 -3.74 39.55
CA ASN A 456 -0.19 -4.05 40.95
C ASN A 456 0.14 -2.80 41.77
N LEU A 457 0.68 -1.75 41.15
CA LEU A 457 0.91 -0.44 41.76
C LEU A 457 -0.37 0.44 41.77
N GLY A 458 -1.53 -0.09 41.39
CA GLY A 458 -2.81 0.60 41.42
C GLY A 458 -3.10 1.48 40.21
N ALA A 459 -2.30 1.41 39.14
CA ALA A 459 -2.56 2.20 37.93
C ALA A 459 -3.70 1.60 37.12
N GLY A 460 -4.68 2.42 36.75
CA GLY A 460 -5.74 2.03 35.82
C GLY A 460 -5.22 1.84 34.38
N SER A 461 -6.00 1.16 33.53
CA SER A 461 -5.66 0.81 32.16
C SER A 461 -5.23 2.00 31.31
N PHE A 462 -5.90 3.15 31.43
CA PHE A 462 -5.56 4.37 30.70
C PHE A 462 -4.21 4.96 31.15
N THR A 463 -3.91 4.92 32.43
CA THR A 463 -2.62 5.40 32.98
C THR A 463 -1.47 4.53 32.51
N THR A 464 -1.63 3.21 32.54
CA THR A 464 -0.67 2.24 32.01
C THR A 464 -0.43 2.45 30.52
N PHE A 465 -1.49 2.60 29.74
CA PHE A 465 -1.40 2.89 28.31
C PHE A 465 -0.61 4.17 28.03
N ARG A 466 -0.98 5.29 28.66
CA ARG A 466 -0.39 6.61 28.41
C ARG A 466 1.06 6.73 28.90
N LYS A 467 1.36 6.16 30.09
CA LYS A 467 2.67 6.38 30.76
C LYS A 467 3.70 5.30 30.43
N ILE A 468 3.29 4.09 30.04
CA ILE A 468 4.18 2.95 29.81
C ILE A 468 4.13 2.52 28.33
N VAL A 469 2.96 2.12 27.84
CA VAL A 469 2.82 1.51 26.51
C VAL A 469 3.13 2.52 25.39
N LEU A 470 2.50 3.69 25.42
CA LEU A 470 2.63 4.70 24.38
C LEU A 470 4.07 5.21 24.20
N PRO A 471 4.85 5.53 25.27
CA PRO A 471 6.26 5.92 25.12
C PRO A 471 7.14 4.80 24.54
N MET A 472 6.87 3.53 24.91
CA MET A 472 7.63 2.39 24.38
C MET A 472 7.35 2.13 22.90
N LEU A 473 6.15 2.46 22.42
CA LEU A 473 5.75 2.33 21.03
C LEU A 473 6.20 3.49 20.12
N LYS A 474 6.87 4.50 20.67
CA LYS A 474 7.22 5.73 19.93
C LYS A 474 7.83 5.47 18.55
N ASN A 475 8.75 4.50 18.43
CA ASN A 475 9.40 4.18 17.16
C ASN A 475 8.41 3.56 16.16
N SER A 476 7.62 2.56 16.59
CA SER A 476 6.59 1.92 15.74
C SER A 476 5.53 2.92 15.29
N LEU A 477 5.17 3.88 16.16
CA LEU A 477 4.25 4.97 15.87
C LEU A 477 4.76 5.90 14.78
N SER A 478 6.01 6.28 14.89
CA SER A 478 6.64 7.19 13.94
C SER A 478 6.75 6.57 12.55
N VAL A 479 7.11 5.28 12.48
CA VAL A 479 7.12 4.51 11.22
C VAL A 479 5.71 4.45 10.63
N SER A 480 4.71 4.13 11.45
CA SER A 480 3.31 4.09 11.02
C SER A 480 2.84 5.44 10.48
N PHE A 481 3.12 6.53 11.20
CA PHE A 481 2.72 7.88 10.81
C PHE A 481 3.34 8.29 9.48
N VAL A 482 4.66 8.11 9.32
CA VAL A 482 5.37 8.46 8.07
C VAL A 482 4.84 7.64 6.90
N TYR A 483 4.64 6.34 7.08
CA TYR A 483 4.10 5.48 6.03
C TYR A 483 2.67 5.86 5.66
N ALA A 484 1.80 6.09 6.64
CA ALA A 484 0.43 6.53 6.41
C ALA A 484 0.38 7.90 5.71
N PHE A 485 1.23 8.86 6.10
CA PHE A 485 1.37 10.15 5.44
C PHE A 485 1.78 10.01 3.97
N MET A 486 2.86 9.26 3.71
CA MET A 486 3.36 9.03 2.36
C MET A 486 2.30 8.37 1.46
N ARG A 487 1.62 7.35 1.97
CA ARG A 487 0.56 6.65 1.24
C ARG A 487 -0.66 7.54 1.00
N SER A 488 -1.00 8.42 1.92
CA SER A 488 -2.11 9.36 1.80
C SER A 488 -1.82 10.45 0.78
N MET A 489 -0.61 11.03 0.78
CA MET A 489 -0.17 11.99 -0.25
C MET A 489 -0.25 11.43 -1.67
N ASN A 490 0.00 10.12 -1.81
CA ASN A 490 0.00 9.40 -3.08
C ASN A 490 -1.36 8.78 -3.44
N THR A 491 -2.36 8.89 -2.54
CA THR A 491 -3.67 8.26 -2.75
C THR A 491 -4.44 8.96 -3.87
N LEU A 492 -4.91 8.17 -4.85
CA LEU A 492 -5.77 8.61 -5.94
C LEU A 492 -7.13 7.91 -5.89
N SER A 493 -7.12 6.57 -5.90
CA SER A 493 -8.32 5.75 -6.07
C SER A 493 -9.40 5.97 -5.01
N THR A 494 -9.02 6.24 -3.76
CA THR A 494 -9.99 6.46 -2.66
C THR A 494 -10.65 7.84 -2.77
N VAL A 495 -9.88 8.84 -3.20
CA VAL A 495 -10.34 10.24 -3.15
C VAL A 495 -10.97 10.73 -4.44
N ILE A 496 -10.86 9.95 -5.54
CA ILE A 496 -11.37 10.36 -6.87
C ILE A 496 -12.86 10.71 -6.87
N PHE A 497 -13.66 10.05 -6.03
CA PHE A 497 -15.08 10.34 -5.87
C PHE A 497 -15.37 11.36 -4.76
N LEU A 498 -14.42 11.64 -3.86
CA LEU A 498 -14.65 12.44 -2.65
C LEU A 498 -14.23 13.90 -2.78
N VAL A 499 -13.39 14.23 -3.77
CA VAL A 499 -12.90 15.58 -4.01
C VAL A 499 -14.01 16.50 -4.51
N SER A 500 -13.89 17.77 -4.18
CA SER A 500 -14.75 18.83 -4.67
C SER A 500 -13.90 19.97 -5.27
N PRO A 501 -14.48 20.94 -5.97
CA PRO A 501 -13.74 22.09 -6.50
C PRO A 501 -12.96 22.86 -5.43
N GLU A 502 -13.52 22.96 -4.22
CA GLU A 502 -12.87 23.62 -3.07
C GLU A 502 -11.76 22.74 -2.46
N TRP A 503 -12.01 21.45 -2.31
CA TRP A 503 -11.12 20.48 -1.67
C TRP A 503 -10.54 19.50 -2.69
N ASN A 504 -9.84 20.03 -3.69
CA ASN A 504 -9.10 19.19 -4.64
C ASN A 504 -7.72 18.84 -4.07
N LEU A 505 -7.22 17.66 -4.48
CA LEU A 505 -5.95 17.10 -4.03
C LEU A 505 -4.93 17.04 -5.17
N ALA A 506 -3.64 17.13 -4.84
CA ALA A 506 -2.55 17.16 -5.82
C ALA A 506 -2.49 15.88 -6.67
N SER A 507 -2.78 14.70 -6.10
CA SER A 507 -2.83 13.44 -6.86
C SER A 507 -3.93 13.41 -7.92
N ILE A 508 -5.10 13.99 -7.63
CA ILE A 508 -6.22 14.15 -8.58
C ILE A 508 -5.87 15.19 -9.64
N ASN A 509 -5.26 16.29 -9.20
CA ASN A 509 -4.84 17.37 -10.11
C ASN A 509 -3.83 16.89 -11.16
N ILE A 510 -2.85 16.06 -10.77
CA ILE A 510 -1.91 15.44 -11.71
C ILE A 510 -2.66 14.66 -12.78
N MET A 511 -3.62 13.81 -12.40
CA MET A 511 -4.39 13.02 -13.34
C MET A 511 -5.22 13.90 -14.27
N SER A 512 -5.89 14.92 -13.73
CA SER A 512 -6.70 15.87 -14.51
C SER A 512 -5.85 16.61 -15.53
N LEU A 513 -4.71 17.18 -15.12
CA LEU A 513 -3.76 17.88 -15.99
C LEU A 513 -3.18 16.95 -17.07
N ALA A 514 -2.83 15.71 -16.70
CA ALA A 514 -2.32 14.73 -17.65
C ALA A 514 -3.35 14.38 -18.73
N ASN A 515 -4.63 14.19 -18.35
CA ASN A 515 -5.72 13.91 -19.30
C ASN A 515 -6.02 15.10 -20.22
N GLN A 516 -5.79 16.32 -19.74
CA GLN A 516 -5.93 17.56 -20.54
C GLN A 516 -4.71 17.86 -21.41
N GLY A 517 -3.62 17.08 -21.28
CA GLY A 517 -2.38 17.26 -22.04
C GLY A 517 -1.38 18.25 -21.42
N PHE A 518 -1.66 18.82 -20.25
CA PHE A 518 -0.74 19.71 -19.51
C PHE A 518 0.34 18.91 -18.77
N LEU A 519 1.11 18.10 -19.52
CA LEU A 519 2.11 17.20 -18.96
C LEU A 519 3.20 17.91 -18.13
N PRO A 520 3.73 19.10 -18.51
CA PRO A 520 4.72 19.80 -17.69
C PRO A 520 4.20 20.20 -16.32
N THR A 521 3.00 20.80 -16.24
CA THR A 521 2.37 21.18 -14.95
C THR A 521 2.01 19.96 -14.11
N ALA A 522 1.52 18.86 -14.74
CA ALA A 522 1.30 17.59 -14.07
C ALA A 522 2.59 17.02 -13.45
N SER A 523 3.68 17.10 -14.21
CA SER A 523 5.02 16.67 -13.75
C SER A 523 5.54 17.52 -12.60
N ALA A 524 5.37 18.84 -12.69
CA ALA A 524 5.76 19.77 -11.63
C ALA A 524 4.99 19.50 -10.32
N THR A 525 3.67 19.24 -10.42
CA THR A 525 2.86 18.85 -9.26
C THR A 525 3.32 17.50 -8.68
N ALA A 526 3.68 16.53 -9.52
CA ALA A 526 4.20 15.24 -9.07
C ALA A 526 5.55 15.37 -8.34
N VAL A 527 6.47 16.18 -8.88
CA VAL A 527 7.75 16.52 -8.22
C VAL A 527 7.48 17.24 -6.89
N GLY A 528 6.50 18.15 -6.85
CA GLY A 528 6.08 18.83 -5.63
C GLY A 528 5.64 17.85 -4.53
N ILE A 529 4.79 16.85 -4.86
CA ILE A 529 4.39 15.79 -3.91
C ILE A 529 5.63 15.05 -3.39
N MET A 530 6.55 14.63 -4.29
CA MET A 530 7.76 13.91 -3.91
C MET A 530 8.62 14.77 -2.96
N LEU A 531 8.81 16.05 -3.25
CA LEU A 531 9.57 16.97 -2.38
C LEU A 531 8.92 17.12 -1.00
N VAL A 532 7.58 17.29 -0.92
CA VAL A 532 6.85 17.39 0.34
C VAL A 532 7.01 16.11 1.17
N ILE A 533 6.93 14.93 0.53
CA ILE A 533 7.15 13.64 1.20
C ILE A 533 8.59 13.56 1.75
N TYR A 534 9.60 13.88 0.94
CA TYR A 534 11.00 13.85 1.37
C TYR A 534 11.30 14.83 2.50
N LEU A 535 10.76 16.06 2.43
CA LEU A 535 10.91 17.07 3.48
C LEU A 535 10.26 16.62 4.79
N THR A 536 9.02 16.11 4.72
CA THR A 536 8.31 15.60 5.90
C THR A 536 9.07 14.43 6.53
N PHE A 537 9.58 13.52 5.70
CA PHE A 537 10.41 12.41 6.17
C PHE A 537 11.70 12.91 6.84
N GLY A 538 12.39 13.88 6.23
CA GLY A 538 13.60 14.52 6.80
C GLY A 538 13.34 15.16 8.15
N VAL A 539 12.23 15.91 8.29
CA VAL A 539 11.82 16.54 9.55
C VAL A 539 11.54 15.48 10.63
N VAL A 540 10.80 14.43 10.31
CA VAL A 540 10.52 13.35 11.27
C VAL A 540 11.81 12.65 11.72
N LYS A 541 12.73 12.39 10.78
CA LYS A 541 14.04 11.80 11.10
C LYS A 541 14.86 12.68 12.03
N LEU A 542 14.88 14.00 11.80
CA LEU A 542 15.57 14.96 12.68
C LEU A 542 14.97 14.98 14.09
N ILE A 543 13.63 14.98 14.21
CA ILE A 543 12.95 14.98 15.52
C ILE A 543 13.25 13.70 16.30
N LEU A 544 13.36 12.57 15.63
CA LEU A 544 13.54 11.25 16.25
C LEU A 544 15.01 10.85 16.44
N ARG A 545 15.97 11.72 16.07
CA ARG A 545 17.41 11.52 16.26
C ARG A 545 17.91 10.16 15.79
N ASP A 546 17.88 9.91 14.49
CA ASP A 546 18.47 8.74 13.78
C ASP A 546 17.99 7.32 14.20
N LYS A 547 16.89 7.21 14.94
CA LYS A 547 16.35 5.90 15.33
C LYS A 547 15.49 5.21 14.27
N ILE A 548 15.25 5.86 13.13
CA ILE A 548 14.49 5.27 12.02
C ILE A 548 15.43 5.07 10.83
N ASN A 549 15.65 3.80 10.46
CA ASN A 549 16.24 3.46 9.17
C ASN A 549 15.15 3.46 8.11
N ILE A 550 15.37 4.18 7.00
CA ILE A 550 14.47 4.19 5.82
C ILE A 550 14.24 2.78 5.28
N PHE A 551 15.18 1.87 5.53
CA PHE A 551 15.14 0.48 5.07
C PHE A 551 14.32 -0.45 5.98
N ASP A 552 13.79 0.05 7.11
CA ASP A 552 12.94 -0.68 8.04
C ASP A 552 11.44 -0.35 7.83
N LEU A 553 11.13 0.51 6.84
CA LEU A 553 9.78 0.81 6.34
C LEU A 553 9.29 -0.27 5.37
#